data_7a493090e65dea132b9f7cec40cc4790
#
_entry.id   7a493090e65dea132b9f7cec40cc4790
#
_cell.length_a   1.000
_cell.length_b   1.000
_cell.length_c   1.000
_cell.angle_alpha   90.00
_cell.angle_beta   90.00
_cell.angle_gamma   90.00
#
_symmetry.space_group_name_H-M   'P 1'
#
loop_
_entity.id
_entity.type
_entity.pdbx_description
1 polymer ?
#
loop_
_entity_poly.entity_id
_entity_poly.type
_entity_poly.pdbx_seq_one_letter_code
_entity_poly.pdbx_strand_id
1 'polypeptide(L)'
;MKTRLTFIAAAIAGLLAACSHPNQGESQTSPPGETVLSVADLQKAKTRVDFKAHVKPILEARCVMCHNRKTLPGHMSLENRKLALARTALGVPIVPGHPEQSLILTNIKNGHAHVNAMPPVGERITKDELAVLTKWITDGATWPEGRAGKLNPEWTPRE
;
A
#
# COMPACT_ATOMS: atom_id res chain seq x y z
N MET A 1 85.01 -4.63 14.76
CA MET A 1 84.16 -3.45 14.69
C MET A 1 82.81 -3.84 14.12
N LYS A 2 81.77 -3.95 14.93
CA LYS A 2 80.41 -4.41 14.53
C LYS A 2 79.45 -3.27 14.77
N THR A 3 79.01 -2.64 13.69
CA THR A 3 78.02 -1.55 13.70
C THR A 3 76.61 -2.15 13.76
N ARG A 4 75.90 -1.84 14.85
CA ARG A 4 74.50 -2.24 15.00
C ARG A 4 73.59 -1.16 14.44
N LEU A 5 72.82 -1.48 13.42
CA LEU A 5 71.81 -0.62 12.83
C LEU A 5 70.49 -0.82 13.59
N THR A 6 70.01 0.23 14.26
CA THR A 6 68.77 0.22 15.03
C THR A 6 67.66 0.70 14.13
N PHE A 7 66.71 -0.14 13.79
CA PHE A 7 65.49 0.25 13.07
C PHE A 7 64.46 0.78 14.06
N ILE A 8 64.13 2.05 13.94
CA ILE A 8 62.98 2.67 14.63
C ILE A 8 61.77 2.43 13.80
N ALA A 9 60.84 1.58 14.30
CA ALA A 9 59.54 1.36 13.72
C ALA A 9 58.60 2.50 14.22
N ALA A 10 58.22 3.40 13.32
CA ALA A 10 57.19 4.39 13.59
C ALA A 10 55.81 3.76 13.36
N ALA A 11 55.05 3.54 14.41
CA ALA A 11 53.68 3.13 14.35
C ALA A 11 52.80 4.32 13.97
N ILE A 12 52.24 4.31 12.76
CA ILE A 12 51.24 5.25 12.31
C ILE A 12 49.87 4.72 12.77
N ALA A 13 49.32 5.30 13.86
CA ALA A 13 47.96 5.04 14.27
C ALA A 13 47.00 5.79 13.32
N GLY A 14 46.44 5.09 12.33
CA GLY A 14 45.39 5.62 11.48
C GLY A 14 44.07 5.74 12.25
N LEU A 15 43.63 6.95 12.55
CA LEU A 15 42.27 7.25 13.01
C LEU A 15 41.32 6.99 11.82
N LEU A 16 40.61 5.87 11.85
CA LEU A 16 39.44 5.66 11.00
C LEU A 16 38.27 6.46 11.58
N ALA A 17 38.09 7.67 11.10
CA ALA A 17 36.87 8.43 11.32
C ALA A 17 35.76 7.71 10.56
N ALA A 18 34.93 6.96 11.29
CA ALA A 18 33.68 6.43 10.78
C ALA A 18 32.74 7.61 10.50
N CYS A 19 32.66 8.06 9.25
CA CYS A 19 31.62 8.96 8.80
C CYS A 19 30.29 8.19 8.88
N SER A 20 29.57 8.35 9.99
CA SER A 20 28.16 8.00 10.06
C SER A 20 27.41 8.91 9.10
N HIS A 21 27.07 8.39 7.92
CA HIS A 21 26.16 9.07 7.02
C HIS A 21 24.78 9.05 7.69
N PRO A 22 24.10 10.21 7.86
CA PRO A 22 22.69 10.19 8.24
C PRO A 22 21.96 9.43 7.13
N ASN A 23 21.21 8.42 7.54
CA ASN A 23 20.36 7.58 6.71
C ASN A 23 19.48 8.50 5.86
N GLN A 24 19.82 8.66 4.58
CA GLN A 24 18.98 9.33 3.62
C GLN A 24 17.82 8.40 3.41
N GLY A 25 16.61 8.87 3.74
CA GLY A 25 15.37 8.11 3.63
C GLY A 25 15.29 7.39 2.29
N GLU A 26 15.48 6.08 2.33
CA GLU A 26 15.13 5.21 1.23
C GLU A 26 13.63 5.33 1.05
N SER A 27 13.24 5.91 -0.07
CA SER A 27 11.87 5.83 -0.58
C SER A 27 11.55 4.35 -0.69
N GLN A 28 10.90 3.80 0.34
CA GLN A 28 10.50 2.40 0.38
C GLN A 28 9.32 2.23 -0.56
N THR A 29 9.59 2.04 -1.84
CA THR A 29 8.68 1.32 -2.72
C THR A 29 8.67 -0.11 -2.20
N SER A 30 7.56 -0.50 -1.57
CA SER A 30 7.39 -1.88 -1.08
C SER A 30 7.69 -2.87 -2.20
N PRO A 31 8.50 -3.92 -1.96
CA PRO A 31 8.79 -4.91 -2.98
C PRO A 31 7.50 -5.58 -3.47
N PRO A 32 7.47 -6.07 -4.74
CA PRO A 32 6.31 -6.74 -5.31
C PRO A 32 5.79 -7.86 -4.41
N GLY A 33 4.53 -7.73 -3.96
CA GLY A 33 3.89 -8.70 -3.08
C GLY A 33 3.96 -8.34 -1.58
N GLU A 34 4.55 -7.20 -1.21
CA GLU A 34 4.51 -6.70 0.17
C GLU A 34 3.25 -5.84 0.42
N THR A 35 2.65 -6.01 1.60
CA THR A 35 1.50 -5.21 2.01
C THR A 35 1.89 -3.77 2.32
N VAL A 36 1.01 -2.82 1.97
CA VAL A 36 1.16 -1.40 2.33
C VAL A 36 0.83 -1.11 3.80
N LEU A 37 0.37 -2.10 4.55
CA LEU A 37 0.06 -1.98 5.96
C LEU A 37 1.20 -2.51 6.83
N SER A 38 1.47 -1.83 7.94
CA SER A 38 2.39 -2.33 8.95
C SER A 38 1.87 -3.60 9.60
N VAL A 39 2.76 -4.43 10.15
CA VAL A 39 2.37 -5.63 10.94
C VAL A 39 1.44 -5.25 12.09
N ALA A 40 1.69 -4.12 12.76
CA ALA A 40 0.85 -3.62 13.85
C ALA A 40 -0.58 -3.28 13.37
N ASP A 41 -0.70 -2.65 12.20
CA ASP A 41 -2.01 -2.30 11.64
C ASP A 41 -2.77 -3.54 11.16
N LEU A 42 -2.09 -4.52 10.57
CA LEU A 42 -2.69 -5.81 10.23
C LEU A 42 -3.23 -6.54 11.46
N GLN A 43 -2.53 -6.53 12.59
CA GLN A 43 -3.02 -7.13 13.83
C GLN A 43 -4.26 -6.41 14.36
N LYS A 44 -4.28 -5.07 14.35
CA LYS A 44 -5.46 -4.28 14.73
C LYS A 44 -6.65 -4.54 13.81
N ALA A 45 -6.40 -4.64 12.49
CA ALA A 45 -7.44 -4.89 11.50
C ALA A 45 -8.17 -6.23 11.69
N LYS A 46 -7.53 -7.25 12.29
CA LYS A 46 -8.18 -8.53 12.63
C LYS A 46 -9.36 -8.34 13.60
N THR A 47 -9.24 -7.40 14.52
CA THR A 47 -10.28 -7.12 15.52
C THR A 47 -11.28 -6.10 14.97
N ARG A 48 -10.77 -4.97 14.48
CA ARG A 48 -11.59 -3.87 13.96
C ARG A 48 -10.90 -3.20 12.79
N VAL A 49 -11.59 -3.11 11.66
CA VAL A 49 -11.08 -2.38 10.50
C VAL A 49 -11.45 -0.90 10.63
N ASP A 50 -10.43 -0.04 10.58
CA ASP A 50 -10.58 1.42 10.50
C ASP A 50 -10.30 1.89 9.08
N PHE A 51 -11.15 2.78 8.55
CA PHE A 51 -11.02 3.26 7.19
C PHE A 51 -9.69 4.00 6.97
N LYS A 52 -9.34 4.93 7.86
CA LYS A 52 -8.17 5.79 7.69
C LYS A 52 -6.85 5.01 7.86
N ALA A 53 -6.82 4.12 8.83
CA ALA A 53 -5.60 3.37 9.16
C ALA A 53 -5.37 2.17 8.23
N HIS A 54 -6.43 1.47 7.81
CA HIS A 54 -6.30 0.19 7.14
C HIS A 54 -6.79 0.22 5.68
N VAL A 55 -7.97 0.79 5.40
CA VAL A 55 -8.60 0.71 4.06
C VAL A 55 -8.04 1.76 3.12
N LYS A 56 -7.96 3.02 3.58
CA LYS A 56 -7.49 4.14 2.77
C LYS A 56 -6.10 3.92 2.17
N PRO A 57 -5.08 3.47 2.91
CA PRO A 57 -3.76 3.17 2.34
C PRO A 57 -3.80 2.13 1.23
N ILE A 58 -4.60 1.06 1.40
CA ILE A 58 -4.74 0.01 0.38
C ILE A 58 -5.38 0.59 -0.89
N LEU A 59 -6.50 1.31 -0.76
CA LEU A 59 -7.20 1.87 -1.91
C LEU A 59 -6.37 2.92 -2.65
N GLU A 60 -5.61 3.75 -1.93
CA GLU A 60 -4.72 4.75 -2.52
C GLU A 60 -3.55 4.10 -3.27
N ALA A 61 -2.91 3.10 -2.68
CA ALA A 61 -1.76 2.43 -3.27
C ALA A 61 -2.12 1.50 -4.45
N ARG A 62 -3.28 0.83 -4.39
CA ARG A 62 -3.60 -0.27 -5.31
C ARG A 62 -4.69 0.05 -6.34
N CYS A 63 -5.53 1.05 -6.09
CA CYS A 63 -6.77 1.19 -6.85
C CYS A 63 -6.96 2.58 -7.46
N VAL A 64 -6.89 3.65 -6.63
CA VAL A 64 -7.36 4.97 -7.01
C VAL A 64 -6.50 5.65 -8.08
N MET A 65 -5.23 5.26 -8.23
CA MET A 65 -4.37 5.75 -9.31
C MET A 65 -5.01 5.51 -10.69
N CYS A 66 -5.67 4.36 -10.88
CA CYS A 66 -6.41 4.06 -12.09
C CYS A 66 -7.91 4.40 -11.95
N HIS A 67 -8.53 4.05 -10.81
CA HIS A 67 -9.97 4.23 -10.58
C HIS A 67 -10.29 5.61 -10.00
N ASN A 68 -10.09 6.66 -10.80
CA ASN A 68 -10.37 8.06 -10.48
C ASN A 68 -11.14 8.72 -11.64
N ARG A 69 -11.60 9.96 -11.46
CA ARG A 69 -12.40 10.67 -12.45
C ARG A 69 -11.68 11.05 -13.74
N LYS A 70 -10.33 11.01 -13.75
CA LYS A 70 -9.53 11.30 -14.97
C LYS A 70 -9.43 10.08 -15.89
N THR A 71 -9.29 8.88 -15.32
CA THR A 71 -9.08 7.63 -16.07
C THR A 71 -10.32 6.76 -16.20
N LEU A 72 -11.19 6.73 -15.19
CA LEU A 72 -12.51 6.05 -15.17
C LEU A 72 -12.59 4.67 -15.86
N PRO A 73 -11.66 3.71 -15.64
CA PRO A 73 -11.79 2.39 -16.24
C PRO A 73 -13.08 1.73 -15.74
N GLY A 74 -13.88 1.17 -16.66
CA GLY A 74 -15.16 0.57 -16.34
C GLY A 74 -16.19 1.54 -15.75
N HIS A 75 -16.05 2.85 -16.00
CA HIS A 75 -16.91 3.90 -15.45
C HIS A 75 -16.94 3.93 -13.91
N MET A 76 -15.89 3.39 -13.26
CA MET A 76 -15.78 3.29 -11.81
C MET A 76 -14.75 4.27 -11.26
N SER A 77 -15.11 5.06 -10.24
CA SER A 77 -14.19 5.87 -9.46
C SER A 77 -14.28 5.56 -7.98
N LEU A 78 -13.13 5.46 -7.34
CA LEU A 78 -12.98 5.19 -5.90
C LEU A 78 -12.52 6.43 -5.12
N GLU A 79 -12.52 7.63 -5.72
CA GLU A 79 -11.99 8.84 -5.07
C GLU A 79 -12.72 9.25 -3.78
N ASN A 80 -13.96 8.84 -3.61
CA ASN A 80 -14.74 9.12 -2.40
C ASN A 80 -15.91 8.13 -2.26
N ARG A 81 -16.53 8.15 -1.07
CA ARG A 81 -17.64 7.27 -0.73
C ARG A 81 -18.79 7.32 -1.75
N LYS A 82 -19.22 8.53 -2.16
CA LYS A 82 -20.34 8.70 -3.10
C LYS A 82 -20.11 7.97 -4.43
N LEU A 83 -18.90 8.10 -4.99
CA LEU A 83 -18.54 7.47 -6.26
C LEU A 83 -18.33 5.95 -6.09
N ALA A 84 -17.70 5.53 -5.01
CA ALA A 84 -17.43 4.11 -4.73
C ALA A 84 -18.69 3.27 -4.48
N LEU A 85 -19.77 3.88 -4.01
CA LEU A 85 -21.07 3.22 -3.77
C LEU A 85 -22.07 3.43 -4.91
N ALA A 86 -21.72 4.25 -5.92
CA ALA A 86 -22.60 4.51 -7.04
C ALA A 86 -22.67 3.30 -7.98
N ARG A 87 -23.86 2.99 -8.47
CA ARG A 87 -24.05 1.96 -9.50
C ARG A 87 -23.41 2.40 -10.81
N THR A 88 -22.63 1.53 -11.40
CA THR A 88 -22.08 1.66 -12.76
C THR A 88 -22.80 0.72 -13.73
N ALA A 89 -22.46 0.79 -15.02
CA ALA A 89 -22.97 -0.18 -16.02
C ALA A 89 -22.53 -1.62 -15.71
N LEU A 90 -21.41 -1.82 -15.02
CA LEU A 90 -20.87 -3.12 -14.65
C LEU A 90 -21.38 -3.64 -13.30
N GLY A 91 -22.06 -2.80 -12.52
CA GLY A 91 -22.55 -3.12 -11.18
C GLY A 91 -22.13 -2.07 -10.16
N VAL A 92 -22.16 -2.42 -8.88
CA VAL A 92 -21.79 -1.55 -7.77
C VAL A 92 -20.35 -1.88 -7.32
N PRO A 93 -19.44 -0.91 -7.32
CA PRO A 93 -18.06 -1.15 -6.90
C PRO A 93 -17.95 -1.72 -5.48
N ILE A 94 -18.69 -1.15 -4.54
CA ILE A 94 -18.72 -1.59 -3.14
C ILE A 94 -20.16 -1.64 -2.66
N VAL A 95 -20.60 -2.81 -2.23
CA VAL A 95 -21.92 -3.04 -1.64
C VAL A 95 -21.73 -3.30 -0.14
N PRO A 96 -22.06 -2.32 0.73
CA PRO A 96 -21.88 -2.48 2.17
C PRO A 96 -22.59 -3.73 2.72
N GLY A 97 -21.89 -4.53 3.51
CA GLY A 97 -22.39 -5.79 4.05
C GLY A 97 -22.35 -6.98 3.09
N HIS A 98 -22.06 -6.76 1.80
CA HIS A 98 -22.12 -7.77 0.76
C HIS A 98 -20.82 -7.88 -0.05
N PRO A 99 -19.76 -8.48 0.51
CA PRO A 99 -18.48 -8.63 -0.15
C PRO A 99 -18.55 -9.43 -1.45
N GLU A 100 -19.45 -10.41 -1.55
CA GLU A 100 -19.68 -11.24 -2.74
C GLU A 100 -20.35 -10.47 -3.89
N GLN A 101 -21.02 -9.37 -3.61
CA GLN A 101 -21.68 -8.50 -4.60
C GLN A 101 -20.83 -7.27 -4.96
N SER A 102 -19.73 -7.09 -4.29
CA SER A 102 -18.83 -5.94 -4.47
C SER A 102 -17.86 -6.19 -5.61
N LEU A 103 -17.97 -5.42 -6.71
CA LEU A 103 -17.13 -5.60 -7.91
C LEU A 103 -15.64 -5.51 -7.60
N ILE A 104 -15.24 -4.65 -6.67
CA ILE A 104 -13.85 -4.53 -6.27
C ILE A 104 -13.27 -5.86 -5.80
N LEU A 105 -14.01 -6.64 -5.01
CA LEU A 105 -13.55 -7.92 -4.50
C LEU A 105 -13.67 -9.06 -5.52
N THR A 106 -14.75 -9.07 -6.30
CA THR A 106 -14.94 -10.12 -7.31
C THR A 106 -13.86 -10.03 -8.40
N ASN A 107 -13.52 -8.82 -8.84
CA ASN A 107 -12.47 -8.61 -9.84
C ASN A 107 -11.07 -8.92 -9.33
N ILE A 108 -10.78 -8.66 -8.04
CA ILE A 108 -9.50 -9.06 -7.40
C ILE A 108 -9.39 -10.60 -7.35
N LYS A 109 -10.47 -11.28 -7.00
CA LYS A 109 -10.49 -12.75 -6.83
C LYS A 109 -10.42 -13.52 -8.15
N ASN A 110 -10.85 -12.93 -9.26
CA ASN A 110 -10.91 -13.60 -10.56
C ASN A 110 -9.53 -14.03 -11.13
N GLY A 111 -8.43 -13.57 -10.53
CA GLY A 111 -7.08 -13.90 -10.97
C GLY A 111 -6.72 -13.31 -12.34
N HIS A 112 -5.42 -13.32 -12.68
CA HIS A 112 -4.91 -12.61 -13.86
C HIS A 112 -5.31 -13.20 -15.22
N ALA A 113 -5.83 -14.39 -15.25
CA ALA A 113 -6.32 -15.00 -16.49
C ALA A 113 -7.69 -14.44 -16.93
N HIS A 114 -8.38 -13.71 -16.05
CA HIS A 114 -9.69 -13.15 -16.35
C HIS A 114 -9.57 -11.73 -16.90
N VAL A 115 -10.34 -11.42 -17.94
CA VAL A 115 -10.30 -10.10 -18.63
C VAL A 115 -10.59 -8.91 -17.69
N ASN A 116 -11.31 -9.15 -16.59
CA ASN A 116 -11.65 -8.15 -15.58
C ASN A 116 -10.83 -8.28 -14.29
N ALA A 117 -9.73 -9.04 -14.32
CA ALA A 117 -8.86 -9.17 -13.14
C ALA A 117 -8.25 -7.81 -12.74
N MET A 118 -8.23 -7.54 -11.44
CA MET A 118 -7.68 -6.31 -10.88
C MET A 118 -6.62 -6.60 -9.81
N PRO A 119 -5.55 -5.81 -9.78
CA PRO A 119 -5.11 -4.86 -10.79
C PRO A 119 -4.66 -5.58 -12.09
N PRO A 120 -4.85 -4.98 -13.28
CA PRO A 120 -4.48 -5.60 -14.55
C PRO A 120 -2.97 -5.63 -14.76
N VAL A 121 -2.27 -4.69 -14.16
CA VAL A 121 -0.80 -4.53 -14.18
C VAL A 121 -0.31 -4.05 -12.82
N GLY A 122 0.99 -4.19 -12.57
CA GLY A 122 1.63 -3.69 -11.36
C GLY A 122 1.52 -4.63 -10.16
N GLU A 123 1.59 -4.05 -8.98
CA GLU A 123 1.60 -4.81 -7.73
C GLU A 123 0.22 -5.37 -7.39
N ARG A 124 0.22 -6.63 -7.00
CA ARG A 124 -1.01 -7.35 -6.64
C ARG A 124 -1.49 -6.97 -5.25
N ILE A 125 -2.79 -7.10 -5.05
CA ILE A 125 -3.38 -7.10 -3.71
C ILE A 125 -2.87 -8.33 -2.95
N THR A 126 -2.28 -8.13 -1.80
CA THR A 126 -1.83 -9.23 -0.95
C THR A 126 -3.01 -9.94 -0.29
N LYS A 127 -2.78 -11.16 0.22
CA LYS A 127 -3.81 -11.90 0.96
C LYS A 127 -4.31 -11.13 2.18
N ASP A 128 -3.41 -10.44 2.86
CA ASP A 128 -3.73 -9.64 4.05
C ASP A 128 -4.56 -8.40 3.67
N GLU A 129 -4.17 -7.69 2.62
CA GLU A 129 -4.95 -6.55 2.09
C GLU A 129 -6.35 -6.98 1.64
N LEU A 130 -6.46 -8.12 0.96
CA LEU A 130 -7.74 -8.67 0.54
C LEU A 130 -8.61 -9.04 1.76
N ALA A 131 -8.02 -9.62 2.80
CA ALA A 131 -8.72 -9.94 4.04
C ALA A 131 -9.25 -8.69 4.74
N VAL A 132 -8.43 -7.62 4.81
CA VAL A 132 -8.84 -6.32 5.36
C VAL A 132 -10.01 -5.72 4.58
N LEU A 133 -9.91 -5.66 3.25
CA LEU A 133 -10.99 -5.13 2.40
C LEU A 133 -12.27 -5.96 2.52
N THR A 134 -12.15 -7.28 2.54
CA THR A 134 -13.30 -8.20 2.69
C THR A 134 -13.98 -7.96 4.02
N LYS A 135 -13.22 -7.93 5.13
CA LYS A 135 -13.77 -7.67 6.47
C LYS A 135 -14.42 -6.29 6.54
N TRP A 136 -13.77 -5.25 6.01
CA TRP A 136 -14.32 -3.90 6.00
C TRP A 136 -15.68 -3.84 5.30
N ILE A 137 -15.82 -4.48 4.13
CA ILE A 137 -17.09 -4.51 3.39
C ILE A 137 -18.14 -5.31 4.16
N THR A 138 -17.77 -6.46 4.73
CA THR A 138 -18.66 -7.27 5.58
C THR A 138 -19.18 -6.49 6.78
N ASP A 139 -18.33 -5.67 7.40
CA ASP A 139 -18.67 -4.82 8.55
C ASP A 139 -19.46 -3.55 8.14
N GLY A 140 -19.92 -3.44 6.88
CA GLY A 140 -20.76 -2.35 6.40
C GLY A 140 -20.03 -1.23 5.66
N ALA A 141 -18.77 -1.42 5.29
CA ALA A 141 -17.95 -0.49 4.50
C ALA A 141 -18.00 0.96 5.03
N THR A 142 -17.81 1.13 6.33
CA THR A 142 -17.81 2.46 6.97
C THR A 142 -16.74 3.34 6.31
N TRP A 143 -17.19 4.44 5.70
CA TRP A 143 -16.36 5.36 4.94
C TRP A 143 -16.68 6.79 5.37
N PRO A 144 -15.72 7.55 5.93
CA PRO A 144 -15.94 8.92 6.36
C PRO A 144 -16.35 9.83 5.19
N GLU A 145 -17.19 10.80 5.44
CA GLU A 145 -17.55 11.81 4.46
C GLU A 145 -16.55 12.97 4.40
N GLY A 146 -16.66 13.80 3.38
CA GLY A 146 -15.84 15.00 3.20
C GLY A 146 -14.36 14.68 3.00
N ARG A 147 -13.50 15.54 3.53
CA ARG A 147 -12.05 15.45 3.33
C ARG A 147 -11.42 14.16 3.89
N ALA A 148 -11.92 13.68 5.02
CA ALA A 148 -11.38 12.48 5.67
C ALA A 148 -11.57 11.21 4.81
N GLY A 149 -12.65 11.14 4.03
CA GLY A 149 -12.94 10.02 3.14
C GLY A 149 -12.48 10.22 1.70
N LYS A 150 -11.87 11.35 1.36
CA LYS A 150 -11.33 11.56 0.02
C LYS A 150 -10.03 10.78 -0.14
N LEU A 151 -9.91 10.03 -1.24
CA LEU A 151 -8.68 9.36 -1.63
C LEU A 151 -7.84 10.24 -2.55
N ASN A 152 -6.52 10.09 -2.44
CA ASN A 152 -5.57 10.80 -3.27
C ASN A 152 -5.08 9.88 -4.40
N PRO A 153 -5.35 10.19 -5.68
CA PRO A 153 -4.81 9.41 -6.80
C PRO A 153 -3.31 9.56 -7.01
N GLU A 154 -2.68 10.56 -6.38
CA GLU A 154 -1.24 10.78 -6.39
C GLU A 154 -0.62 10.29 -5.06
N TRP A 155 -1.05 9.11 -4.62
CA TRP A 155 -0.57 8.55 -3.37
C TRP A 155 0.96 8.34 -3.39
N THR A 156 1.62 8.84 -2.35
CA THR A 156 3.02 8.54 -2.05
C THR A 156 3.08 7.81 -0.71
N PRO A 157 3.95 6.79 -0.54
CA PRO A 157 4.16 6.14 0.75
C PRO A 157 4.44 7.18 1.83
N ARG A 158 3.91 6.97 3.03
CA ARG A 158 4.28 7.77 4.19
C ARG A 158 5.63 7.28 4.70
N GLU A 159 6.56 8.21 4.86
CA GLU A 159 7.82 7.98 5.56
C GLU A 159 7.59 7.60 7.02
#